data_b7eb3851eb354425f553b8565c797b46
#
_entry.id   b7eb3851eb354425f553b8565c797b46
#
_cell.length_a   1.000
_cell.length_b   1.000
_cell.length_c   1.000
_cell.angle_alpha   90.00
_cell.angle_beta   90.00
_cell.angle_gamma   90.00
#
_symmetry.space_group_name_H-M   'P 1'
#
loop_
_entity.id
_entity.type
_entity.pdbx_description
1 polymer ?
#
loop_
_entity_poly.entity_id
_entity_poly.type
_entity_poly.pdbx_seq_one_letter_code
_entity_poly.pdbx_strand_id
1 'polypeptide(L)'
;GLGGSDIAALTGDSPFSNSWILFLDKTRMAKQDFSEDWFRLQYGHATEALVAELFARKFGTIVINETGMFKHPDYDFIRANLDRLAILPTGELVILECKTTNPFAKSVWKDAPPVYYQWQGRQYLCVVNAILKKAGLPMISKVYYSALYGNVETEAVYRKITLDPQLEREMVELEKRFW
;
A
#
# COMPACT_ATOMS: atom_id res chain seq x y z
N GLY A 1 -5.58 4.37 -14.63
CA GLY A 1 -5.26 2.99 -14.22
C GLY A 1 -5.70 2.72 -12.80
N LEU A 2 -5.56 1.46 -12.39
CA LEU A 2 -5.88 0.97 -11.05
C LEU A 2 -4.62 1.05 -10.17
N GLY A 3 -4.72 1.73 -9.03
CA GLY A 3 -3.67 1.81 -8.01
C GLY A 3 -3.94 0.87 -6.84
N GLY A 4 -2.97 0.76 -5.91
CA GLY A 4 -3.10 -0.15 -4.77
C GLY A 4 -4.34 0.10 -3.89
N SER A 5 -4.74 1.36 -3.70
CA SER A 5 -5.94 1.71 -2.93
C SER A 5 -7.26 1.33 -3.60
N ASP A 6 -7.26 1.07 -4.91
CA ASP A 6 -8.47 0.74 -5.67
C ASP A 6 -8.87 -0.73 -5.48
N ILE A 7 -7.92 -1.62 -5.18
CA ILE A 7 -8.14 -3.07 -5.17
C ILE A 7 -9.17 -3.50 -4.13
N ALA A 8 -9.12 -2.91 -2.95
CA ALA A 8 -10.09 -3.20 -1.90
C ALA A 8 -11.55 -2.87 -2.31
N ALA A 9 -11.74 -1.87 -3.17
CA ALA A 9 -13.06 -1.57 -3.72
C ALA A 9 -13.54 -2.65 -4.71
N LEU A 10 -12.62 -3.27 -5.45
CA LEU A 10 -12.93 -4.36 -6.37
C LEU A 10 -13.26 -5.67 -5.65
N THR A 11 -12.56 -5.97 -4.57
CA THR A 11 -12.78 -7.19 -3.77
C THR A 11 -13.97 -7.08 -2.81
N GLY A 12 -14.50 -5.87 -2.60
CA GLY A 12 -15.57 -5.61 -1.63
C GLY A 12 -15.09 -5.44 -0.19
N ASP A 13 -13.78 -5.36 0.03
CA ASP A 13 -13.16 -5.22 1.36
C ASP A 13 -12.92 -3.75 1.77
N SER A 14 -13.22 -2.79 0.89
CA SER A 14 -13.06 -1.37 1.21
C SER A 14 -14.22 -0.85 2.07
N PRO A 15 -13.92 -0.24 3.23
CA PRO A 15 -14.95 0.46 4.00
C PRO A 15 -15.30 1.85 3.42
N PHE A 16 -14.58 2.31 2.38
CA PHE A 16 -14.67 3.68 1.86
C PHE A 16 -15.27 3.74 0.46
N SER A 17 -15.24 2.65 -0.32
CA SER A 17 -15.64 2.63 -1.71
C SER A 17 -16.07 1.22 -2.14
N ASN A 18 -16.65 1.11 -3.32
CA ASN A 18 -17.00 -0.16 -3.96
C ASN A 18 -16.70 -0.10 -5.47
N SER A 19 -16.86 -1.22 -6.15
CA SER A 19 -16.56 -1.34 -7.57
C SER A 19 -17.36 -0.36 -8.45
N TRP A 20 -18.60 -0.03 -8.08
CA TRP A 20 -19.42 0.92 -8.82
C TRP A 20 -18.92 2.37 -8.68
N ILE A 21 -18.63 2.80 -7.44
CA ILE A 21 -18.05 4.12 -7.17
C ILE A 21 -16.71 4.26 -7.87
N LEU A 22 -15.88 3.22 -7.81
CA LEU A 22 -14.60 3.17 -8.50
C LEU A 22 -14.77 3.29 -10.03
N PHE A 23 -15.75 2.60 -10.62
CA PHE A 23 -16.07 2.71 -12.04
C PHE A 23 -16.43 4.14 -12.44
N LEU A 24 -17.30 4.79 -11.68
CA LEU A 24 -17.70 6.19 -11.93
C LEU A 24 -16.49 7.15 -11.87
N ASP A 25 -15.59 6.95 -10.91
CA ASP A 25 -14.34 7.72 -10.79
C ASP A 25 -13.41 7.49 -11.99
N LYS A 26 -13.11 6.23 -12.32
CA LYS A 26 -12.18 5.89 -13.43
C LYS A 26 -12.71 6.32 -14.81
N THR A 27 -14.02 6.33 -14.99
CA THR A 27 -14.67 6.82 -16.22
C THR A 27 -14.92 8.33 -16.21
N ARG A 28 -14.59 9.04 -15.11
CA ARG A 28 -14.86 10.47 -14.90
C ARG A 28 -16.34 10.86 -14.95
N MET A 29 -17.24 9.90 -14.75
CA MET A 29 -18.69 10.14 -14.68
C MET A 29 -19.09 10.78 -13.36
N ALA A 30 -18.34 10.55 -12.30
CA ALA A 30 -18.43 11.26 -11.03
C ALA A 30 -17.04 11.49 -10.47
N LYS A 31 -16.85 12.59 -9.72
CA LYS A 31 -15.64 12.83 -8.94
C LYS A 31 -15.94 12.51 -7.49
N GLN A 32 -15.04 11.78 -6.84
CA GLN A 32 -15.09 11.67 -5.39
C GLN A 32 -14.75 13.04 -4.77
N ASP A 33 -15.57 13.49 -3.84
CA ASP A 33 -15.30 14.69 -3.06
C ASP A 33 -14.56 14.30 -1.77
N PHE A 34 -13.32 14.75 -1.66
CA PHE A 34 -12.46 14.53 -0.48
C PHE A 34 -12.35 15.78 0.40
N SER A 35 -13.20 16.78 0.21
CA SER A 35 -13.13 18.04 0.95
C SER A 35 -13.25 17.83 2.47
N GLU A 36 -14.10 16.92 2.91
CA GLU A 36 -14.25 16.57 4.33
C GLU A 36 -13.05 15.81 4.89
N ASP A 37 -12.31 15.10 4.03
CA ASP A 37 -11.13 14.31 4.38
C ASP A 37 -9.81 15.09 4.21
N TRP A 38 -9.88 16.34 3.76
CA TRP A 38 -8.68 17.12 3.40
C TRP A 38 -7.62 17.12 4.50
N PHE A 39 -8.00 17.43 5.73
CA PHE A 39 -7.05 17.49 6.84
C PHE A 39 -6.40 16.13 7.12
N ARG A 40 -7.17 15.06 7.13
CA ARG A 40 -6.68 13.69 7.33
C ARG A 40 -5.65 13.30 6.26
N LEU A 41 -5.93 13.63 5.00
CA LEU A 41 -5.02 13.35 3.88
C LEU A 41 -3.72 14.18 4.01
N GLN A 42 -3.84 15.48 4.29
CA GLN A 42 -2.66 16.35 4.48
C GLN A 42 -1.82 15.92 5.68
N TYR A 43 -2.46 15.56 6.79
CA TYR A 43 -1.77 15.04 7.97
C TYR A 43 -1.00 13.76 7.66
N GLY A 44 -1.62 12.82 6.93
CA GLY A 44 -0.98 11.59 6.47
C GLY A 44 0.28 11.87 5.67
N HIS A 45 0.20 12.72 4.64
CA HIS A 45 1.34 13.10 3.82
C HIS A 45 2.44 13.82 4.61
N ALA A 46 2.06 14.77 5.47
CA ALA A 46 3.03 15.52 6.27
C ALA A 46 3.81 14.65 7.27
N THR A 47 3.19 13.59 7.76
CA THR A 47 3.78 12.70 8.79
C THR A 47 4.43 11.45 8.21
N GLU A 48 4.25 11.14 6.93
CA GLU A 48 4.75 9.94 6.27
C GLU A 48 6.25 9.72 6.46
N ALA A 49 7.06 10.78 6.27
CA ALA A 49 8.51 10.71 6.47
C ALA A 49 8.88 10.36 7.92
N LEU A 50 8.16 10.90 8.91
CA LEU A 50 8.35 10.60 10.32
C LEU A 50 7.99 9.14 10.63
N VAL A 51 6.90 8.63 10.07
CA VAL A 51 6.49 7.23 10.24
C VAL A 51 7.53 6.27 9.63
N ALA A 52 8.12 6.62 8.50
CA ALA A 52 9.22 5.87 7.90
C ALA A 52 10.48 5.90 8.79
N GLU A 53 10.80 7.03 9.39
CA GLU A 53 11.93 7.17 10.31
C GLU A 53 11.73 6.32 11.59
N LEU A 54 10.52 6.26 12.14
CA LEU A 54 10.21 5.38 13.27
C LEU A 54 10.49 3.91 12.93
N PHE A 55 10.12 3.47 11.73
CA PHE A 55 10.44 2.12 11.24
C PHE A 55 11.96 1.91 11.15
N ALA A 56 12.68 2.87 10.56
CA ALA A 56 14.13 2.80 10.40
C ALA A 56 14.84 2.66 11.76
N ARG A 57 14.46 3.48 12.74
CA ARG A 57 15.01 3.41 14.11
C ARG A 57 14.66 2.10 14.81
N LYS A 58 13.42 1.63 14.67
CA LYS A 58 12.94 0.41 15.32
C LYS A 58 13.67 -0.84 14.85
N PHE A 59 13.94 -0.94 13.55
CA PHE A 59 14.49 -2.15 12.92
C PHE A 59 15.94 -1.99 12.46
N GLY A 60 16.56 -0.82 12.62
CA GLY A 60 17.92 -0.56 12.14
C GLY A 60 18.02 -0.64 10.62
N THR A 61 16.98 -0.18 9.90
CA THR A 61 16.89 -0.31 8.44
C THR A 61 17.37 0.95 7.72
N ILE A 62 17.83 0.76 6.48
CA ILE A 62 18.04 1.86 5.54
C ILE A 62 16.73 2.07 4.77
N VAL A 63 16.12 3.25 4.89
CA VAL A 63 14.91 3.61 4.15
C VAL A 63 15.30 4.38 2.90
N ILE A 64 14.75 3.96 1.77
CA ILE A 64 14.95 4.57 0.45
C ILE A 64 13.66 5.28 0.07
N ASN A 65 13.77 6.58 -0.17
CA ASN A 65 12.64 7.36 -0.67
C ASN A 65 12.41 7.02 -2.15
N GLU A 66 11.25 6.49 -2.46
CA GLU A 66 10.82 6.25 -3.82
C GLU A 66 9.73 7.27 -4.19
N THR A 67 9.87 7.90 -5.32
CA THR A 67 9.01 9.03 -5.72
C THR A 67 8.33 8.82 -7.07
N GLY A 68 8.24 7.59 -7.54
CA GLY A 68 7.70 7.30 -8.86
C GLY A 68 6.41 6.49 -8.83
N MET A 69 5.62 6.63 -9.90
CA MET A 69 4.56 5.69 -10.19
C MET A 69 5.11 4.54 -11.03
N PHE A 70 5.03 3.33 -10.49
CA PHE A 70 5.36 2.12 -11.21
C PHE A 70 4.17 1.63 -12.03
N LYS A 71 4.45 1.10 -13.23
CA LYS A 71 3.46 0.45 -14.09
C LYS A 71 3.83 -1.00 -14.27
N HIS A 72 2.82 -1.87 -14.23
CA HIS A 72 3.02 -3.27 -14.57
C HIS A 72 3.51 -3.39 -16.04
N PRO A 73 4.57 -4.15 -16.33
CA PRO A 73 5.18 -4.17 -17.66
C PRO A 73 4.29 -4.77 -18.75
N ASP A 74 3.30 -5.61 -18.39
CA ASP A 74 2.40 -6.27 -19.31
C ASP A 74 0.96 -5.70 -19.28
N TYR A 75 0.61 -4.94 -18.21
CA TYR A 75 -0.72 -4.34 -18.02
C TYR A 75 -0.56 -2.88 -17.59
N ASP A 76 -0.56 -1.95 -18.52
CA ASP A 76 -0.28 -0.53 -18.28
C ASP A 76 -1.33 0.19 -17.40
N PHE A 77 -2.50 -0.43 -17.25
CA PHE A 77 -3.54 0.06 -16.33
C PHE A 77 -3.31 -0.37 -14.87
N ILE A 78 -2.46 -1.37 -14.59
CA ILE A 78 -2.10 -1.81 -13.25
C ILE A 78 -0.90 -0.99 -12.76
N ARG A 79 -1.06 -0.28 -11.64
CA ARG A 79 -0.11 0.72 -11.16
C ARG A 79 0.15 0.58 -9.66
N ALA A 80 1.33 1.06 -9.24
CA ALA A 80 1.72 1.13 -7.83
C ALA A 80 2.44 2.45 -7.54
N ASN A 81 2.06 3.11 -6.45
CA ASN A 81 2.80 4.21 -5.84
C ASN A 81 3.24 3.74 -4.47
N LEU A 82 4.53 3.53 -4.30
CA LEU A 82 5.10 3.08 -3.03
C LEU A 82 5.37 4.30 -2.15
N ASP A 83 5.19 4.17 -0.84
CA ASP A 83 5.68 5.19 0.07
C ASP A 83 7.20 5.10 0.17
N ARG A 84 7.76 3.91 0.44
CA ARG A 84 9.21 3.70 0.60
C ARG A 84 9.61 2.27 0.22
N LEU A 85 10.90 2.13 -0.08
CA LEU A 85 11.62 0.85 0.00
C LEU A 85 12.49 0.85 1.25
N ALA A 86 12.78 -0.32 1.81
CA ALA A 86 13.67 -0.44 2.95
C ALA A 86 14.60 -1.66 2.81
N ILE A 87 15.85 -1.52 3.25
CA ILE A 87 16.80 -2.61 3.34
C ILE A 87 16.91 -3.00 4.81
N LEU A 88 16.48 -4.21 5.14
CA LEU A 88 16.59 -4.76 6.49
C LEU A 88 18.07 -5.03 6.86
N PRO A 89 18.42 -5.17 8.16
CA PRO A 89 19.78 -5.54 8.58
C PRO A 89 20.28 -6.88 7.99
N THR A 90 19.35 -7.73 7.54
CA THR A 90 19.64 -8.98 6.83
C THR A 90 20.09 -8.79 5.38
N GLY A 91 20.03 -7.56 4.85
CA GLY A 91 20.22 -7.25 3.43
C GLY A 91 18.96 -7.45 2.57
N GLU A 92 17.84 -7.89 3.15
CA GLU A 92 16.59 -8.10 2.41
C GLU A 92 15.96 -6.76 2.03
N LEU A 93 15.63 -6.58 0.74
CA LEU A 93 14.85 -5.45 0.25
C LEU A 93 13.35 -5.73 0.47
N VAL A 94 12.64 -4.77 1.05
CA VAL A 94 11.21 -4.84 1.34
C VAL A 94 10.50 -3.56 0.93
N ILE A 95 9.19 -3.63 0.71
CA ILE A 95 8.34 -2.44 0.56
C ILE A 95 7.91 -1.99 1.96
N LEU A 96 7.92 -0.69 2.20
CA LEU A 96 7.44 -0.08 3.43
C LEU A 96 6.28 0.86 3.11
N GLU A 97 5.14 0.58 3.70
CA GLU A 97 3.94 1.42 3.65
C GLU A 97 3.76 2.14 4.98
N CYS A 98 3.58 3.44 4.93
CA CYS A 98 3.47 4.32 6.10
C CYS A 98 2.01 4.74 6.31
N LYS A 99 1.51 4.57 7.52
CA LYS A 99 0.13 4.92 7.84
C LYS A 99 0.05 5.74 9.13
N THR A 100 -0.84 6.71 9.14
CA THR A 100 -1.31 7.35 10.35
C THR A 100 -2.73 6.90 10.63
N THR A 101 -3.04 6.66 11.87
CA THR A 101 -4.36 6.17 12.27
C THR A 101 -4.73 6.74 13.64
N ASN A 102 -5.98 6.62 14.02
CA ASN A 102 -6.43 7.11 15.31
C ASN A 102 -6.37 5.99 16.37
N PRO A 103 -6.31 6.33 17.67
CA PRO A 103 -6.23 5.33 18.75
C PRO A 103 -7.41 4.35 18.81
N PHE A 104 -8.58 4.72 18.25
CA PHE A 104 -9.76 3.85 18.24
C PHE A 104 -9.64 2.71 17.22
N ALA A 105 -8.72 2.81 16.27
CA ALA A 105 -8.47 1.78 15.26
C ALA A 105 -7.49 0.68 15.72
N LYS A 106 -7.08 0.65 17.00
CA LYS A 106 -6.10 -0.33 17.53
C LYS A 106 -6.55 -1.78 17.31
N SER A 107 -7.82 -2.07 17.46
CA SER A 107 -8.36 -3.44 17.28
C SER A 107 -8.20 -3.95 15.85
N VAL A 108 -8.29 -3.06 14.85
CA VAL A 108 -8.18 -3.40 13.43
C VAL A 108 -6.74 -3.75 13.02
N TRP A 109 -5.76 -3.25 13.79
CA TRP A 109 -4.33 -3.48 13.56
C TRP A 109 -3.73 -4.54 14.49
N LYS A 110 -4.55 -5.22 15.31
CA LYS A 110 -4.07 -6.09 16.39
C LYS A 110 -3.12 -7.19 15.89
N ASP A 111 -3.52 -7.95 14.90
CA ASP A 111 -2.79 -9.14 14.46
C ASP A 111 -2.18 -8.97 13.06
N ALA A 112 -2.82 -8.21 12.19
CA ALA A 112 -2.41 -7.98 10.81
C ALA A 112 -2.74 -6.54 10.38
N PRO A 113 -2.22 -6.05 9.23
CA PRO A 113 -2.76 -4.84 8.62
C PRO A 113 -4.24 -5.05 8.27
N PRO A 114 -5.09 -4.01 8.33
CA PRO A 114 -6.45 -4.08 7.80
C PRO A 114 -6.49 -4.65 6.38
N VAL A 115 -7.51 -5.45 6.06
CA VAL A 115 -7.57 -6.20 4.79
C VAL A 115 -7.46 -5.28 3.56
N TYR A 116 -8.04 -4.09 3.60
CA TYR A 116 -7.97 -3.13 2.51
C TYR A 116 -6.55 -2.59 2.28
N TYR A 117 -5.71 -2.49 3.32
CA TYR A 117 -4.28 -2.20 3.16
C TYR A 117 -3.48 -3.41 2.70
N GLN A 118 -3.89 -4.62 3.07
CA GLN A 118 -3.24 -5.83 2.54
C GLN A 118 -3.38 -5.90 1.02
N TRP A 119 -4.55 -5.59 0.45
CA TRP A 119 -4.73 -5.50 -1.00
C TRP A 119 -3.83 -4.45 -1.64
N GLN A 120 -3.70 -3.28 -1.01
CA GLN A 120 -2.78 -2.25 -1.47
C GLN A 120 -1.33 -2.78 -1.56
N GLY A 121 -0.86 -3.43 -0.51
CA GLY A 121 0.49 -4.01 -0.50
C GLY A 121 0.68 -5.16 -1.49
N ARG A 122 -0.34 -5.99 -1.74
CA ARG A 122 -0.30 -7.03 -2.78
C ARG A 122 -0.17 -6.45 -4.17
N GLN A 123 -0.87 -5.36 -4.44
CA GLN A 123 -0.72 -4.62 -5.70
C GLN A 123 0.72 -4.11 -5.88
N TYR A 124 1.33 -3.62 -4.82
CA TYR A 124 2.72 -3.17 -4.88
C TYR A 124 3.68 -4.32 -5.18
N LEU A 125 3.53 -5.47 -4.50
CA LEU A 125 4.34 -6.66 -4.79
C LEU A 125 4.15 -7.12 -6.24
N CYS A 126 2.92 -7.19 -6.71
CA CYS A 126 2.59 -7.58 -8.08
C CYS A 126 3.32 -6.72 -9.11
N VAL A 127 3.19 -5.40 -9.02
CA VAL A 127 3.79 -4.47 -9.99
C VAL A 127 5.31 -4.47 -9.93
N VAL A 128 5.86 -4.34 -8.71
CA VAL A 128 7.32 -4.25 -8.53
C VAL A 128 8.00 -5.56 -8.92
N ASN A 129 7.44 -6.70 -8.51
CA ASN A 129 8.00 -8.01 -8.85
C ASN A 129 7.90 -8.34 -10.34
N ALA A 130 6.86 -7.87 -11.05
CA ALA A 130 6.79 -7.99 -12.49
C ALA A 130 7.93 -7.21 -13.18
N ILE A 131 8.26 -6.02 -12.70
CA ILE A 131 9.39 -5.21 -13.19
C ILE A 131 10.73 -5.91 -12.87
N LEU A 132 10.93 -6.32 -11.62
CA LEU A 132 12.16 -7.00 -11.18
C LEU A 132 12.40 -8.30 -11.96
N LYS A 133 11.36 -9.10 -12.14
CA LYS A 133 11.43 -10.34 -12.92
C LYS A 133 11.86 -10.08 -14.36
N LYS A 134 11.30 -9.04 -15.00
CA LYS A 134 11.66 -8.65 -16.36
C LYS A 134 13.11 -8.16 -16.47
N ALA A 135 13.62 -7.56 -15.39
CA ALA A 135 15.01 -7.11 -15.27
C ALA A 135 15.99 -8.23 -14.83
N GLY A 136 15.51 -9.44 -14.55
CA GLY A 136 16.34 -10.54 -14.04
C GLY A 136 16.82 -10.33 -12.61
N LEU A 137 16.13 -9.52 -11.82
CA LEU A 137 16.47 -9.18 -10.43
C LEU A 137 15.67 -10.01 -9.42
N PRO A 138 16.19 -10.19 -8.19
CA PRO A 138 15.47 -10.88 -7.12
C PRO A 138 14.15 -10.19 -6.78
N MET A 139 13.11 -10.98 -6.56
CA MET A 139 11.79 -10.49 -6.18
C MET A 139 11.75 -10.05 -4.70
N ILE A 140 10.91 -9.06 -4.42
CA ILE A 140 10.57 -8.64 -3.06
C ILE A 140 9.50 -9.59 -2.50
N SER A 141 9.72 -10.11 -1.30
CA SER A 141 8.82 -11.10 -0.70
C SER A 141 7.85 -10.51 0.34
N LYS A 142 8.07 -9.26 0.79
CA LYS A 142 7.34 -8.68 1.92
C LYS A 142 6.98 -7.22 1.72
N VAL A 143 5.80 -6.85 2.25
CA VAL A 143 5.45 -5.46 2.53
C VAL A 143 5.36 -5.30 4.04
N TYR A 144 6.08 -4.33 4.58
CA TYR A 144 5.92 -3.88 5.96
C TYR A 144 5.01 -2.68 6.01
N TYR A 145 4.24 -2.60 7.08
CA TYR A 145 3.38 -1.46 7.43
C TYR A 145 3.87 -0.87 8.73
N SER A 146 4.17 0.40 8.71
CA SER A 146 4.44 1.20 9.90
C SER A 146 3.23 2.08 10.14
N ALA A 147 2.47 1.87 11.20
CA ALA A 147 1.28 2.65 11.51
C ALA A 147 1.42 3.35 12.85
N LEU A 148 1.30 4.68 12.82
CA LEU A 148 1.39 5.54 13.99
C LEU A 148 -0.01 5.92 14.48
N TYR A 149 -0.28 5.71 15.77
CA TYR A 149 -1.52 6.14 16.41
C TYR A 149 -1.35 7.55 17.00
N GLY A 150 -2.01 8.52 16.36
CA GLY A 150 -1.91 9.91 16.80
C GLY A 150 -0.48 10.43 16.72
N ASN A 151 0.04 10.94 17.84
CA ASN A 151 1.38 11.52 17.95
C ASN A 151 2.26 10.84 19.02
N VAL A 152 1.97 9.60 19.37
CA VAL A 152 2.69 8.86 20.43
C VAL A 152 3.59 7.80 19.79
N GLU A 153 4.90 8.03 19.82
CA GLU A 153 5.91 7.13 19.21
C GLU A 153 5.79 5.69 19.70
N THR A 154 5.58 5.49 21.00
CA THR A 154 5.47 4.16 21.63
C THR A 154 4.20 3.40 21.21
N GLU A 155 3.26 4.08 20.61
CA GLU A 155 2.01 3.51 20.10
C GLU A 155 2.12 3.07 18.62
N ALA A 156 3.27 3.27 17.98
CA ALA A 156 3.48 2.80 16.63
C ALA A 156 3.42 1.26 16.56
N VAL A 157 2.69 0.74 15.57
CA VAL A 157 2.59 -0.69 15.31
C VAL A 157 3.20 -1.04 13.97
N TYR A 158 3.79 -2.23 13.93
CA TYR A 158 4.49 -2.74 12.76
C TYR A 158 3.87 -4.08 12.38
N ARG A 159 3.41 -4.18 11.13
CA ARG A 159 2.79 -5.39 10.58
C ARG A 159 3.41 -5.70 9.24
N LYS A 160 3.23 -6.92 8.76
CA LYS A 160 3.71 -7.30 7.42
C LYS A 160 2.75 -8.26 6.75
N ILE A 161 2.81 -8.28 5.43
CA ILE A 161 2.29 -9.36 4.60
C ILE A 161 3.44 -9.97 3.82
N THR A 162 3.24 -11.20 3.39
CA THR A 162 4.17 -11.91 2.51
C THR A 162 3.55 -12.09 1.14
N LEU A 163 4.41 -12.23 0.15
CA LEU A 163 4.05 -12.59 -1.21
C LEU A 163 3.16 -13.84 -1.21
N ASP A 164 2.03 -13.76 -1.91
CA ASP A 164 1.14 -14.87 -2.17
C ASP A 164 0.82 -14.92 -3.67
N PRO A 165 1.52 -15.76 -4.44
CA PRO A 165 1.37 -15.78 -5.88
C PRO A 165 -0.01 -16.21 -6.37
N GLN A 166 -0.79 -16.93 -5.57
CA GLN A 166 -2.15 -17.30 -5.94
C GLN A 166 -3.08 -16.09 -5.83
N LEU A 167 -3.08 -15.43 -4.68
CA LEU A 167 -3.89 -14.22 -4.47
C LEU A 167 -3.52 -13.09 -5.45
N GLU A 168 -2.24 -12.95 -5.80
CA GLU A 168 -1.82 -11.97 -6.81
C GLU A 168 -2.38 -12.28 -8.20
N ARG A 169 -2.39 -13.54 -8.61
CA ARG A 169 -3.02 -13.93 -9.89
C ARG A 169 -4.52 -13.66 -9.89
N GLU A 170 -5.22 -14.02 -8.81
CA GLU A 170 -6.66 -13.77 -8.66
C GLU A 170 -6.97 -12.27 -8.71
N MET A 171 -6.15 -11.44 -8.06
CA MET A 171 -6.25 -9.99 -8.08
C MET A 171 -6.08 -9.44 -9.48
N VAL A 172 -5.05 -9.84 -10.22
CA VAL A 172 -4.81 -9.40 -11.61
C VAL A 172 -5.98 -9.79 -12.52
N GLU A 173 -6.52 -10.99 -12.37
CA GLU A 173 -7.70 -11.40 -13.16
C GLU A 173 -8.96 -10.58 -12.83
N LEU A 174 -9.12 -10.17 -11.58
CA LEU A 174 -10.21 -9.27 -11.17
C LEU A 174 -10.03 -7.87 -11.79
N GLU A 175 -8.82 -7.33 -11.75
CA GLU A 175 -8.49 -6.04 -12.36
C GLU A 175 -8.72 -6.03 -13.87
N LYS A 176 -8.34 -7.10 -14.57
CA LYS A 176 -8.55 -7.28 -16.03
C LYS A 176 -10.03 -7.31 -16.39
N ARG A 177 -10.88 -7.90 -15.54
CA ARG A 177 -12.34 -7.93 -15.78
C ARG A 177 -12.99 -6.59 -15.55
N PHE A 178 -12.44 -5.80 -14.64
CA PHE A 178 -12.99 -4.49 -14.30
C PHE A 178 -12.58 -3.43 -15.34
N TRP A 179 -11.32 -3.46 -15.80
CA TRP A 179 -10.77 -2.46 -16.72
C TRP A 179 -11.19 -2.70 -18.17
#